data_8f6fda8f3a652a4fce2614e56b94d6d7
#
_entry.id   8f6fda8f3a652a4fce2614e56b94d6d7
#
_cell.length_a   1.000
_cell.length_b   1.000
_cell.length_c   1.000
_cell.angle_alpha   90.00
_cell.angle_beta   90.00
_cell.angle_gamma   90.00
#
_symmetry.space_group_name_H-M   'P 1'
#
loop_
_entity.id
_entity.type
_entity.pdbx_description
1 polymer ?
#
loop_
_entity_poly.entity_id
_entity_poly.type
_entity_poly.pdbx_seq_one_letter_code
_entity_poly.pdbx_strand_id
1 'polypeptide(L)'
;MKALSRKCTAFLLSLTLLLTLAPTALASEALGDDLDLRSTTLNRGAELGEGTFWSNTFSDLRQENYVVYTPNTSVTPIVTYGDYTTATSTVSAAAKRLEEQGLRVVAGINGDYYDTLNGAPLGTVMTDGVLRVASASNYAVGFRADGTAILGAPALAMQVESANTSFSIAAVNQVRYSYGGIYLYTYDFNARRSTGTNAAGYDVVCSAVDGRLSIGETLTLTVDEILPEATDTAVPEGKYVLTANLLSGEENLALLRALAVGDTLTVTVRAADEGWNDVDYMIGALYQLVENGEVCKGLEAGAAPRTAIGQKADGSLVLYTIDGRRKGYSIGASLTQVAQRMIELGCVTALSL
;
A
#
# COMPACT_ATOMS: atom_id res chain seq x y z
N MET A 1 -72.23 35.11 39.60
CA MET A 1 -71.37 35.59 38.48
C MET A 1 -70.04 34.87 38.58
N LYS A 2 -69.80 33.89 37.67
CA LYS A 2 -68.57 33.10 37.64
C LYS A 2 -67.79 33.47 36.38
N ALA A 3 -66.61 34.01 36.53
CA ALA A 3 -65.71 34.34 35.43
C ALA A 3 -65.02 33.06 34.90
N LEU A 4 -65.14 32.83 33.62
CA LEU A 4 -64.46 31.74 32.93
C LEU A 4 -63.05 32.20 32.51
N SER A 5 -62.02 31.56 33.10
CA SER A 5 -60.64 31.75 32.69
C SER A 5 -60.37 30.88 31.47
N ARG A 6 -60.07 31.46 30.33
CA ARG A 6 -59.55 30.79 29.13
C ARG A 6 -58.03 30.68 29.26
N LYS A 7 -57.53 29.45 29.42
CA LYS A 7 -56.10 29.16 29.28
C LYS A 7 -55.80 28.93 27.79
N CYS A 8 -55.08 29.86 27.16
CA CYS A 8 -54.47 29.62 25.84
C CYS A 8 -53.19 28.79 26.05
N THR A 9 -53.20 27.56 25.61
CA THR A 9 -52.02 26.71 25.53
C THR A 9 -51.37 27.02 24.19
N ALA A 10 -50.25 27.74 24.19
CA ALA A 10 -49.41 27.92 23.00
C ALA A 10 -48.59 26.63 22.73
N PHE A 11 -48.91 25.98 21.63
CA PHE A 11 -48.12 24.86 21.14
C PHE A 11 -46.91 25.41 20.39
N LEU A 12 -45.71 25.41 20.98
CA LEU A 12 -44.48 25.68 20.27
C LEU A 12 -44.14 24.45 19.40
N LEU A 13 -44.38 24.51 18.11
CA LEU A 13 -43.81 23.60 17.14
C LEU A 13 -42.35 23.97 16.95
N SER A 14 -41.43 23.23 17.57
CA SER A 14 -40.02 23.30 17.25
C SER A 14 -39.78 22.54 15.94
N LEU A 15 -39.71 23.27 14.84
CA LEU A 15 -39.26 22.76 13.56
C LEU A 15 -37.74 22.60 13.62
N THR A 16 -37.27 21.39 13.97
CA THR A 16 -35.88 21.02 13.78
C THR A 16 -35.63 20.85 12.29
N LEU A 17 -35.08 21.91 11.68
CA LEU A 17 -34.57 21.86 10.30
C LEU A 17 -33.29 20.99 10.35
N LEU A 18 -33.41 19.70 10.02
CA LEU A 18 -32.25 18.88 9.67
C LEU A 18 -31.72 19.45 8.34
N LEU A 19 -30.77 20.38 8.42
CA LEU A 19 -29.90 20.66 7.29
C LEU A 19 -29.07 19.39 7.06
N THR A 20 -29.47 18.57 6.10
CA THR A 20 -28.53 17.63 5.46
C THR A 20 -27.55 18.52 4.70
N LEU A 21 -26.40 18.83 5.31
CA LEU A 21 -25.27 19.42 4.62
C LEU A 21 -24.90 18.43 3.52
N ALA A 22 -25.19 18.80 2.25
CA ALA A 22 -24.61 18.07 1.13
C ALA A 22 -23.09 18.10 1.32
N PRO A 23 -22.41 16.98 1.09
CA PRO A 23 -20.96 16.96 1.16
C PRO A 23 -20.39 18.00 0.18
N THR A 24 -19.52 18.85 0.67
CA THR A 24 -18.85 19.88 -0.14
C THR A 24 -17.36 19.56 -0.16
N ALA A 25 -16.74 19.62 -1.34
CA ALA A 25 -15.30 19.55 -1.45
C ALA A 25 -14.67 20.70 -0.63
N LEU A 26 -13.59 20.42 0.09
CA LEU A 26 -12.98 21.37 1.01
C LEU A 26 -12.02 22.29 0.24
N ALA A 27 -12.10 23.59 0.52
CA ALA A 27 -11.11 24.61 0.11
C ALA A 27 -9.71 24.25 0.59
N SER A 28 -8.67 24.77 -0.05
CA SER A 28 -7.28 24.46 0.28
C SER A 28 -6.37 25.68 0.28
N GLU A 29 -5.79 25.98 1.42
CA GLU A 29 -4.71 26.97 1.52
C GLU A 29 -3.38 26.40 0.97
N ALA A 30 -3.15 25.10 1.09
CA ALA A 30 -1.93 24.44 0.64
C ALA A 30 -1.78 24.42 -0.89
N LEU A 31 -2.89 24.34 -1.63
CA LEU A 31 -2.89 24.20 -3.10
C LEU A 31 -3.02 25.54 -3.84
N GLY A 32 -3.63 26.56 -3.23
CA GLY A 32 -3.83 27.89 -3.80
C GLY A 32 -5.29 28.32 -3.84
N ASP A 33 -5.62 29.29 -4.71
CA ASP A 33 -6.96 29.85 -4.79
C ASP A 33 -7.95 28.85 -5.38
N ASP A 34 -9.08 28.64 -4.75
CA ASP A 34 -10.15 27.75 -5.21
C ASP A 34 -10.82 28.27 -6.48
N LEU A 35 -10.83 27.46 -7.53
CA LEU A 35 -11.52 27.78 -8.78
C LEU A 35 -12.80 26.95 -9.00
N ASP A 36 -12.74 25.66 -8.74
CA ASP A 36 -13.88 24.75 -8.85
C ASP A 36 -13.70 23.61 -7.82
N LEU A 37 -14.72 23.43 -6.97
CA LEU A 37 -14.76 22.39 -5.96
C LEU A 37 -16.06 21.62 -6.09
N ARG A 38 -15.95 20.29 -6.20
CA ARG A 38 -17.10 19.38 -6.36
C ARG A 38 -17.01 18.24 -5.38
N SER A 39 -18.18 17.76 -4.96
CA SER A 39 -18.29 16.53 -4.19
C SER A 39 -19.43 15.68 -4.73
N THR A 40 -19.20 14.37 -4.76
CA THR A 40 -20.17 13.40 -5.27
C THR A 40 -20.17 12.17 -4.35
N THR A 41 -21.33 11.82 -3.82
CA THR A 41 -21.51 10.55 -3.11
C THR A 41 -21.44 9.41 -4.13
N LEU A 42 -20.47 8.52 -3.97
CA LEU A 42 -20.28 7.37 -4.84
C LEU A 42 -21.21 6.22 -4.44
N ASN A 43 -20.94 5.59 -3.31
CA ASN A 43 -21.73 4.47 -2.78
C ASN A 43 -21.27 4.11 -1.36
N ARG A 44 -22.22 3.74 -0.47
CA ARG A 44 -21.98 3.01 0.80
C ARG A 44 -20.76 3.50 1.60
N GLY A 45 -20.74 4.78 1.94
CA GLY A 45 -19.67 5.38 2.76
C GLY A 45 -18.45 5.83 1.96
N ALA A 46 -18.53 5.92 0.64
CA ALA A 46 -17.52 6.51 -0.23
C ALA A 46 -18.00 7.81 -0.87
N GLU A 47 -17.17 8.85 -0.81
CA GLU A 47 -17.44 10.18 -1.33
C GLU A 47 -16.24 10.68 -2.14
N LEU A 48 -16.46 11.09 -3.39
CA LEU A 48 -15.47 11.68 -4.27
C LEU A 48 -15.47 13.20 -4.08
N GLY A 49 -14.29 13.78 -3.81
CA GLY A 49 -14.02 15.19 -3.91
C GLY A 49 -13.12 15.46 -5.12
N GLU A 50 -13.41 16.54 -5.85
CA GLU A 50 -12.65 17.01 -7.01
C GLU A 50 -12.33 18.49 -6.78
N GLY A 51 -11.09 18.91 -7.03
CA GLY A 51 -10.66 20.28 -6.83
C GLY A 51 -9.80 20.80 -7.96
N THR A 52 -10.11 22.02 -8.42
CA THR A 52 -9.28 22.83 -9.31
C THR A 52 -8.85 24.08 -8.58
N PHE A 53 -7.52 24.32 -8.53
CA PHE A 53 -6.92 25.45 -7.83
C PHE A 53 -5.98 26.25 -8.75
N TRP A 54 -5.82 27.53 -8.44
CA TRP A 54 -4.79 28.36 -9.03
C TRP A 54 -3.59 28.48 -8.09
N SER A 55 -2.46 27.99 -8.50
CA SER A 55 -1.20 28.14 -7.76
C SER A 55 -0.55 29.48 -8.03
N ASN A 56 -0.59 30.40 -7.09
CA ASN A 56 0.07 31.69 -7.19
C ASN A 56 1.61 31.56 -7.31
N THR A 57 2.20 30.54 -6.67
CA THR A 57 3.65 30.27 -6.73
C THR A 57 4.12 29.90 -8.14
N PHE A 58 3.34 29.11 -8.87
CA PHE A 58 3.71 28.63 -10.20
C PHE A 58 2.96 29.34 -11.33
N SER A 59 1.98 30.20 -11.02
CA SER A 59 1.06 30.83 -11.97
C SER A 59 0.45 29.80 -12.96
N ASP A 60 -0.07 28.70 -12.41
CA ASP A 60 -0.64 27.60 -13.18
C ASP A 60 -1.69 26.84 -12.34
N LEU A 61 -2.42 25.95 -13.01
CA LEU A 61 -3.50 25.15 -12.42
C LEU A 61 -2.97 23.94 -11.64
N ARG A 62 -3.81 23.47 -10.72
CA ARG A 62 -3.71 22.21 -10.01
C ARG A 62 -5.04 21.48 -10.07
N GLN A 63 -4.99 20.16 -10.30
CA GLN A 63 -6.14 19.26 -10.33
C GLN A 63 -5.94 18.16 -9.31
N GLU A 64 -6.83 18.11 -8.31
CA GLU A 64 -6.84 17.02 -7.33
C GLU A 64 -8.11 16.17 -7.44
N ASN A 65 -8.00 14.91 -7.03
CA ASN A 65 -9.12 14.05 -6.74
C ASN A 65 -8.85 13.32 -5.43
N TYR A 66 -9.87 13.15 -4.61
CA TYR A 66 -9.77 12.33 -3.42
C TYR A 66 -11.06 11.57 -3.13
N VAL A 67 -10.93 10.40 -2.53
CA VAL A 67 -12.07 9.63 -2.03
C VAL A 67 -11.97 9.56 -0.52
N VAL A 68 -13.02 10.02 0.16
CA VAL A 68 -13.21 9.77 1.60
C VAL A 68 -13.96 8.45 1.72
N TYR A 69 -13.39 7.48 2.43
CA TYR A 69 -13.99 6.19 2.66
C TYR A 69 -14.15 5.96 4.17
N THR A 70 -15.38 5.71 4.59
CA THR A 70 -15.69 5.28 5.95
C THR A 70 -15.74 3.76 6.00
N PRO A 71 -14.93 3.09 6.85
CA PRO A 71 -14.87 1.64 6.96
C PRO A 71 -16.26 1.02 7.17
N ASN A 72 -16.56 -0.01 6.40
CA ASN A 72 -17.82 -0.75 6.47
C ASN A 72 -17.68 -2.15 5.83
N THR A 73 -18.63 -3.04 6.12
CA THR A 73 -18.62 -4.43 5.62
C THR A 73 -19.15 -4.61 4.20
N SER A 74 -19.57 -3.54 3.53
CA SER A 74 -20.17 -3.60 2.17
C SER A 74 -19.19 -3.21 1.07
N VAL A 75 -18.16 -2.45 1.42
CA VAL A 75 -17.07 -2.02 0.53
C VAL A 75 -15.77 -2.22 1.29
N THR A 76 -14.89 -3.05 0.78
CA THR A 76 -13.60 -3.35 1.39
C THR A 76 -12.47 -2.85 0.51
N PRO A 77 -11.49 -2.11 1.04
CA PRO A 77 -10.28 -1.79 0.31
C PRO A 77 -9.48 -3.06 0.01
N ILE A 78 -9.01 -3.18 -1.22
CA ILE A 78 -8.13 -4.27 -1.66
C ILE A 78 -6.91 -3.71 -2.38
N VAL A 79 -5.83 -4.46 -2.40
CA VAL A 79 -4.65 -4.19 -3.21
C VAL A 79 -4.60 -5.20 -4.35
N THR A 80 -4.29 -4.75 -5.55
CA THR A 80 -4.14 -5.61 -6.73
C THR A 80 -2.92 -5.21 -7.54
N TYR A 81 -2.32 -6.17 -8.21
CA TYR A 81 -1.23 -5.99 -9.18
C TYR A 81 -1.58 -6.70 -10.49
N GLY A 82 -0.67 -6.71 -11.48
CA GLY A 82 -0.88 -7.40 -12.75
C GLY A 82 -0.84 -8.94 -12.64
N ASP A 83 -0.47 -9.61 -13.71
CA ASP A 83 -0.31 -11.07 -13.72
C ASP A 83 0.92 -11.52 -12.91
N TYR A 84 1.80 -10.58 -12.59
CA TYR A 84 2.99 -10.74 -11.76
C TYR A 84 3.35 -9.38 -11.11
N THR A 85 4.13 -9.39 -10.05
CA THR A 85 4.35 -8.20 -9.21
C THR A 85 5.11 -7.08 -9.92
N THR A 86 5.90 -7.40 -10.96
CA THR A 86 6.60 -6.40 -11.79
C THR A 86 5.78 -5.93 -13.01
N ALA A 87 4.52 -6.37 -13.16
CA ALA A 87 3.63 -5.92 -14.22
C ALA A 87 3.00 -4.58 -13.88
N THR A 88 3.31 -3.55 -14.67
CA THR A 88 2.65 -2.26 -14.53
C THR A 88 1.27 -2.25 -15.21
N SER A 89 0.32 -1.55 -14.62
CA SER A 89 -1.06 -1.45 -15.13
C SER A 89 -1.64 -0.07 -14.80
N THR A 90 -2.57 0.42 -15.62
CA THR A 90 -3.36 1.59 -15.26
C THR A 90 -4.44 1.20 -14.25
N VAL A 91 -4.88 2.17 -13.42
CA VAL A 91 -5.97 1.97 -12.45
C VAL A 91 -7.24 1.47 -13.15
N SER A 92 -7.58 2.03 -14.32
CA SER A 92 -8.75 1.61 -15.10
C SER A 92 -8.63 0.16 -15.64
N ALA A 93 -7.43 -0.27 -16.05
CA ALA A 93 -7.22 -1.65 -16.48
C ALA A 93 -7.29 -2.63 -15.29
N ALA A 94 -6.77 -2.23 -14.13
CA ALA A 94 -6.90 -3.02 -12.89
C ALA A 94 -8.36 -3.13 -12.45
N ALA A 95 -9.11 -2.03 -12.45
CA ALA A 95 -10.55 -2.04 -12.15
C ALA A 95 -11.32 -2.98 -13.08
N LYS A 96 -11.09 -2.90 -14.39
CA LYS A 96 -11.73 -3.79 -15.36
C LYS A 96 -11.46 -5.27 -15.09
N ARG A 97 -10.21 -5.64 -14.75
CA ARG A 97 -9.88 -7.03 -14.39
C ARG A 97 -10.65 -7.51 -13.15
N LEU A 98 -10.76 -6.66 -12.12
CA LEU A 98 -11.52 -7.00 -10.92
C LEU A 98 -13.02 -7.16 -11.23
N GLU A 99 -13.59 -6.33 -12.11
CA GLU A 99 -14.96 -6.44 -12.54
C GLU A 99 -15.23 -7.71 -13.38
N GLU A 100 -14.28 -8.13 -14.22
CA GLU A 100 -14.32 -9.40 -14.95
C GLU A 100 -14.28 -10.62 -14.01
N GLN A 101 -13.70 -10.46 -12.81
CA GLN A 101 -13.70 -11.46 -11.72
C GLN A 101 -14.99 -11.42 -10.87
N GLY A 102 -15.93 -10.54 -11.19
CA GLY A 102 -17.24 -10.42 -10.51
C GLY A 102 -17.26 -9.42 -9.34
N LEU A 103 -16.18 -8.68 -9.10
CA LEU A 103 -16.16 -7.60 -8.12
C LEU A 103 -16.78 -6.33 -8.73
N ARG A 104 -17.33 -5.46 -7.88
CA ARG A 104 -17.79 -4.12 -8.28
C ARG A 104 -16.83 -3.08 -7.70
N VAL A 105 -16.05 -2.45 -8.56
CA VAL A 105 -15.12 -1.39 -8.17
C VAL A 105 -15.87 -0.09 -7.95
N VAL A 106 -15.72 0.54 -6.78
CA VAL A 106 -16.33 1.83 -6.44
C VAL A 106 -15.38 2.98 -6.78
N ALA A 107 -14.10 2.84 -6.41
CA ALA A 107 -13.04 3.79 -6.69
C ALA A 107 -11.69 3.09 -6.65
N GLY A 108 -10.64 3.73 -7.16
CA GLY A 108 -9.28 3.22 -7.10
C GLY A 108 -8.25 4.31 -7.30
N ILE A 109 -7.09 4.13 -6.70
CA ILE A 109 -5.88 4.96 -6.91
C ILE A 109 -4.70 4.06 -7.27
N ASN A 110 -3.67 4.63 -7.87
CA ASN A 110 -2.40 3.95 -8.06
C ASN A 110 -1.61 3.91 -6.74
N GLY A 111 -0.64 3.04 -6.65
CA GLY A 111 0.40 2.87 -5.65
C GLY A 111 1.20 1.65 -6.08
N ASP A 112 2.34 1.44 -5.65
CA ASP A 112 3.37 1.95 -4.79
C ASP A 112 4.38 2.77 -5.63
N TYR A 113 5.45 3.26 -5.01
CA TYR A 113 6.68 3.60 -5.77
C TYR A 113 7.26 2.31 -6.36
N TYR A 114 7.78 2.38 -7.58
CA TYR A 114 8.35 1.23 -8.28
C TYR A 114 9.60 1.59 -9.07
N ASP A 115 10.46 0.62 -9.32
CA ASP A 115 11.59 0.76 -10.23
C ASP A 115 11.09 0.87 -11.67
N THR A 116 11.27 2.04 -12.28
CA THR A 116 10.80 2.33 -13.64
C THR A 116 11.51 1.52 -14.74
N LEU A 117 12.64 0.87 -14.43
CA LEU A 117 13.39 0.03 -15.38
C LEU A 117 12.79 -1.37 -15.51
N ASN A 118 12.19 -1.89 -14.45
CA ASN A 118 11.72 -3.28 -14.40
C ASN A 118 10.32 -3.48 -13.84
N GLY A 119 9.68 -2.41 -13.33
CA GLY A 119 8.33 -2.44 -12.77
C GLY A 119 8.22 -2.99 -11.33
N ALA A 120 9.35 -3.34 -10.68
CA ALA A 120 9.31 -3.91 -9.34
C ALA A 120 8.84 -2.87 -8.31
N PRO A 121 7.82 -3.17 -7.49
CA PRO A 121 7.42 -2.33 -6.36
C PRO A 121 8.58 -2.16 -5.39
N LEU A 122 8.76 -0.96 -4.82
CA LEU A 122 9.82 -0.70 -3.85
C LEU A 122 9.41 -1.07 -2.42
N GLY A 123 8.12 -1.04 -2.13
CA GLY A 123 7.56 -1.32 -0.82
C GLY A 123 7.02 -2.75 -0.70
N THR A 124 6.14 -2.93 0.28
CA THR A 124 5.51 -4.20 0.58
C THR A 124 4.18 -4.33 -0.15
N VAL A 125 3.96 -5.48 -0.80
CA VAL A 125 2.68 -5.83 -1.41
C VAL A 125 2.17 -7.12 -0.78
N MET A 126 0.94 -7.08 -0.26
CA MET A 126 0.22 -8.24 0.28
C MET A 126 -1.17 -8.30 -0.34
N THR A 127 -1.59 -9.46 -0.76
CA THR A 127 -2.92 -9.70 -1.32
C THR A 127 -3.48 -11.01 -0.78
N ASP A 128 -4.74 -10.98 -0.35
CA ASP A 128 -5.44 -12.14 0.20
C ASP A 128 -4.66 -12.82 1.35
N GLY A 129 -4.02 -12.01 2.21
CA GLY A 129 -3.19 -12.46 3.31
C GLY A 129 -1.84 -13.07 2.89
N VAL A 130 -1.44 -13.03 1.61
CA VAL A 130 -0.16 -13.56 1.13
C VAL A 130 0.80 -12.42 0.79
N LEU A 131 1.99 -12.47 1.37
CA LEU A 131 3.07 -11.51 1.11
C LEU A 131 3.65 -11.76 -0.29
N ARG A 132 3.44 -10.83 -1.20
CA ARG A 132 3.89 -10.91 -2.60
C ARG A 132 5.22 -10.24 -2.82
N VAL A 133 5.43 -9.08 -2.18
CA VAL A 133 6.69 -8.33 -2.20
C VAL A 133 6.97 -7.84 -0.80
N ALA A 134 8.20 -7.91 -0.35
CA ALA A 134 8.61 -7.34 0.93
C ALA A 134 10.06 -6.85 0.92
N SER A 135 10.27 -5.76 1.65
CA SER A 135 11.57 -5.30 2.13
C SER A 135 11.43 -4.83 3.59
N ALA A 136 12.53 -4.84 4.34
CA ALA A 136 12.47 -4.69 5.80
C ALA A 136 12.11 -3.27 6.31
N SER A 137 12.14 -2.21 5.48
CA SER A 137 12.29 -0.84 5.98
C SER A 137 11.34 0.23 5.42
N ASN A 138 10.23 -0.14 4.80
CA ASN A 138 9.32 0.83 4.20
C ASN A 138 8.06 1.04 5.06
N TYR A 139 7.43 2.22 4.91
CA TYR A 139 6.07 2.45 5.37
C TYR A 139 5.09 1.62 4.53
N ALA A 140 3.92 1.37 5.09
CA ALA A 140 2.84 0.67 4.39
C ALA A 140 1.47 1.11 4.89
N VAL A 141 0.46 0.85 4.06
CA VAL A 141 -0.94 0.85 4.44
C VAL A 141 -1.43 -0.59 4.40
N GLY A 142 -1.93 -1.07 5.53
CA GLY A 142 -2.54 -2.39 5.65
C GLY A 142 -4.05 -2.28 5.79
N PHE A 143 -4.81 -3.13 5.09
CA PHE A 143 -6.27 -3.17 5.14
C PHE A 143 -6.76 -4.51 5.67
N ARG A 144 -7.78 -4.47 6.53
CA ARG A 144 -8.41 -5.63 7.14
C ARG A 144 -9.75 -5.97 6.48
N ALA A 145 -10.25 -7.16 6.70
CA ALA A 145 -11.52 -7.65 6.16
C ALA A 145 -12.74 -6.80 6.54
N ASP A 146 -12.70 -6.10 7.69
CA ASP A 146 -13.75 -5.21 8.15
C ASP A 146 -13.71 -3.80 7.49
N GLY A 147 -12.75 -3.56 6.60
CA GLY A 147 -12.53 -2.29 5.90
C GLY A 147 -11.69 -1.29 6.69
N THR A 148 -11.26 -1.60 7.91
CA THR A 148 -10.33 -0.75 8.66
C THR A 148 -8.92 -0.85 8.13
N ALA A 149 -8.07 0.14 8.45
CA ALA A 149 -6.69 0.16 8.02
C ALA A 149 -5.72 0.48 9.16
N ILE A 150 -4.46 0.11 8.96
CA ILE A 150 -3.32 0.53 9.75
C ILE A 150 -2.31 1.22 8.82
N LEU A 151 -1.78 2.36 9.24
CA LEU A 151 -0.77 3.14 8.51
C LEU A 151 0.48 3.28 9.37
N GLY A 152 1.64 2.97 8.80
CA GLY A 152 2.90 3.11 9.52
C GLY A 152 4.01 2.24 8.93
N ALA A 153 5.02 1.95 9.74
CA ALA A 153 6.12 1.05 9.38
C ALA A 153 5.90 -0.33 10.01
N PRO A 154 5.60 -1.38 9.23
CA PRO A 154 5.44 -2.73 9.77
C PRO A 154 6.75 -3.31 10.32
N ALA A 155 7.90 -2.81 9.86
CA ALA A 155 9.24 -3.26 10.26
C ALA A 155 9.34 -4.81 10.25
N LEU A 156 9.16 -5.39 9.07
CA LEU A 156 9.06 -6.84 8.89
C LEU A 156 10.40 -7.53 9.16
N ALA A 157 10.39 -8.53 10.04
CA ALA A 157 11.45 -9.49 10.22
C ALA A 157 11.09 -10.81 9.54
N MET A 158 11.89 -11.23 8.58
CA MET A 158 11.69 -12.46 7.81
C MET A 158 12.82 -13.43 8.12
N GLN A 159 12.51 -14.60 8.67
CA GLN A 159 13.49 -15.57 9.14
C GLN A 159 13.25 -16.93 8.49
N VAL A 160 14.36 -17.62 8.22
CA VAL A 160 14.38 -19.04 7.84
C VAL A 160 15.11 -19.81 8.93
N GLU A 161 14.53 -20.92 9.35
CA GLU A 161 15.13 -21.85 10.29
C GLU A 161 15.15 -23.27 9.68
N SER A 162 16.23 -23.99 9.89
CA SER A 162 16.40 -25.41 9.60
C SER A 162 17.10 -26.10 10.77
N ALA A 163 17.30 -27.41 10.68
CA ALA A 163 18.06 -28.15 11.70
C ALA A 163 19.53 -27.66 11.81
N ASN A 164 20.09 -27.13 10.73
CA ASN A 164 21.54 -26.86 10.63
C ASN A 164 21.90 -25.37 10.57
N THR A 165 20.93 -24.52 10.22
CA THR A 165 21.19 -23.08 10.00
C THR A 165 19.93 -22.24 10.24
N SER A 166 20.14 -20.97 10.58
CA SER A 166 19.09 -19.96 10.69
C SER A 166 19.60 -18.64 10.11
N PHE A 167 18.76 -17.95 9.32
CA PHE A 167 19.14 -16.69 8.67
C PHE A 167 17.94 -15.83 8.33
N SER A 168 18.22 -14.53 8.13
CA SER A 168 17.22 -13.56 7.71
C SER A 168 17.08 -13.52 6.18
N ILE A 169 15.86 -13.36 5.68
CA ILE A 169 15.58 -12.99 4.30
C ILE A 169 15.64 -11.46 4.19
N ALA A 170 16.45 -10.95 3.28
CA ALA A 170 16.61 -9.52 3.05
C ALA A 170 15.40 -8.91 2.31
N ALA A 171 14.84 -9.65 1.36
CA ALA A 171 13.68 -9.23 0.58
C ALA A 171 12.97 -10.41 -0.08
N VAL A 172 11.69 -10.22 -0.39
CA VAL A 172 10.84 -11.13 -1.17
C VAL A 172 10.50 -10.46 -2.50
N ASN A 173 10.72 -11.15 -3.62
CA ASN A 173 10.40 -10.68 -4.97
C ASN A 173 10.91 -9.27 -5.28
N GLN A 174 12.15 -8.99 -4.88
CA GLN A 174 12.88 -7.76 -5.16
C GLN A 174 14.10 -8.04 -6.03
N VAL A 175 14.62 -7.01 -6.70
CA VAL A 175 15.86 -7.13 -7.48
C VAL A 175 17.02 -7.49 -6.55
N ARG A 176 17.71 -8.61 -6.85
CA ARG A 176 18.86 -9.06 -6.08
C ARG A 176 20.11 -8.24 -6.40
N TYR A 177 20.58 -7.48 -5.43
CA TYR A 177 21.82 -6.73 -5.54
C TYR A 177 23.06 -7.58 -5.22
N SER A 178 24.22 -7.18 -5.78
CA SER A 178 25.49 -7.91 -5.61
C SER A 178 25.95 -8.04 -4.17
N TYR A 179 25.67 -7.04 -3.35
CA TYR A 179 26.07 -7.00 -1.91
C TYR A 179 24.86 -7.10 -0.97
N GLY A 180 23.73 -7.55 -1.50
CA GLY A 180 22.55 -7.83 -0.70
C GLY A 180 22.68 -9.13 0.10
N GLY A 181 21.71 -9.38 1.00
CA GLY A 181 21.58 -10.61 1.75
C GLY A 181 21.01 -11.77 0.93
N ILE A 182 20.29 -12.65 1.61
CA ILE A 182 19.55 -13.76 1.01
C ILE A 182 18.15 -13.27 0.61
N TYR A 183 17.75 -13.52 -0.64
CA TYR A 183 16.47 -13.16 -1.22
C TYR A 183 15.59 -14.39 -1.37
N LEU A 184 14.28 -14.21 -1.25
CA LEU A 184 13.27 -15.24 -1.53
C LEU A 184 12.47 -14.84 -2.76
N TYR A 185 12.40 -15.75 -3.74
CA TYR A 185 11.58 -15.58 -4.94
C TYR A 185 10.41 -16.57 -4.96
N THR A 186 9.28 -16.07 -5.46
CA THR A 186 8.06 -16.85 -5.67
C THR A 186 7.63 -16.77 -7.14
N TYR A 187 6.67 -17.60 -7.51
CA TYR A 187 6.05 -17.61 -8.85
C TYR A 187 5.56 -16.22 -9.28
N ASP A 188 5.14 -15.38 -8.34
CA ASP A 188 4.51 -14.08 -8.64
C ASP A 188 5.48 -12.98 -9.07
N PHE A 189 6.79 -13.20 -9.05
CA PHE A 189 7.76 -12.11 -9.23
C PHE A 189 7.69 -11.48 -10.62
N ASN A 190 7.87 -12.24 -11.71
CA ASN A 190 7.99 -11.69 -13.05
C ASN A 190 7.40 -12.59 -14.14
N ALA A 191 7.29 -12.05 -15.37
CA ALA A 191 6.71 -12.76 -16.52
C ALA A 191 7.40 -14.08 -16.87
N ARG A 192 8.70 -14.22 -16.59
CA ARG A 192 9.47 -15.44 -16.88
C ARG A 192 9.28 -16.53 -15.84
N ARG A 193 8.62 -16.20 -14.74
CA ARG A 193 8.47 -17.09 -13.58
C ARG A 193 9.84 -17.61 -13.12
N SER A 194 10.77 -16.69 -12.90
CA SER A 194 12.15 -16.96 -12.54
C SER A 194 12.68 -15.93 -11.55
N THR A 195 13.87 -16.15 -11.01
CA THR A 195 14.56 -15.18 -10.13
C THR A 195 14.91 -13.88 -10.86
N GLY A 196 14.91 -13.84 -12.18
CA GLY A 196 15.25 -12.66 -12.97
C GLY A 196 16.69 -12.19 -12.82
N THR A 197 17.57 -13.01 -12.26
CA THR A 197 18.95 -12.62 -11.94
C THR A 197 19.89 -12.77 -13.11
N ASN A 198 20.71 -11.75 -13.40
CA ASN A 198 21.72 -11.78 -14.43
C ASN A 198 23.12 -12.19 -13.90
N ALA A 199 23.38 -11.98 -12.61
CA ALA A 199 24.60 -12.37 -11.96
C ALA A 199 24.43 -13.74 -11.28
N ALA A 200 25.49 -14.57 -11.34
CA ALA A 200 25.48 -15.87 -10.70
C ALA A 200 25.22 -15.80 -9.19
N GLY A 201 24.49 -16.75 -8.69
CA GLY A 201 24.11 -16.90 -7.30
C GLY A 201 24.18 -18.34 -6.84
N TYR A 202 24.14 -18.54 -5.53
CA TYR A 202 23.88 -19.81 -4.90
C TYR A 202 22.37 -19.91 -4.66
N ASP A 203 21.69 -20.75 -5.42
CA ASP A 203 20.26 -20.87 -5.40
C ASP A 203 19.81 -22.19 -4.76
N VAL A 204 18.84 -22.11 -3.86
CA VAL A 204 18.20 -23.25 -3.18
C VAL A 204 16.72 -23.26 -3.58
N VAL A 205 16.35 -24.26 -4.37
CA VAL A 205 14.97 -24.45 -4.86
C VAL A 205 14.21 -25.28 -3.84
N CYS A 206 13.03 -24.82 -3.45
CA CYS A 206 12.21 -25.46 -2.43
C CYS A 206 10.76 -25.64 -2.91
N SER A 207 10.08 -26.65 -2.38
CA SER A 207 8.62 -26.83 -2.50
C SER A 207 7.91 -26.42 -1.21
N ALA A 208 6.74 -25.81 -1.35
CA ALA A 208 5.84 -25.62 -0.21
C ALA A 208 5.27 -26.98 0.25
N VAL A 209 5.30 -27.20 1.56
CA VAL A 209 4.71 -28.37 2.23
C VAL A 209 3.45 -27.99 2.95
N ASP A 210 3.47 -26.88 3.71
CA ASP A 210 2.35 -26.42 4.52
C ASP A 210 2.47 -24.92 4.80
N GLY A 211 1.32 -24.28 5.10
CA GLY A 211 1.24 -22.86 5.43
C GLY A 211 1.37 -21.94 4.24
N ARG A 212 1.55 -20.66 4.52
CA ARG A 212 1.68 -19.61 3.51
C ARG A 212 2.66 -18.52 3.97
N LEU A 213 3.23 -17.80 3.04
CA LEU A 213 4.10 -16.65 3.31
C LEU A 213 3.20 -15.46 3.72
N SER A 214 3.01 -15.27 5.01
CA SER A 214 2.12 -14.27 5.60
C SER A 214 2.67 -13.72 6.90
N ILE A 215 2.24 -12.52 7.30
CA ILE A 215 2.62 -11.93 8.59
C ILE A 215 1.95 -12.72 9.71
N GLY A 216 2.71 -13.12 10.72
CA GLY A 216 2.22 -13.88 11.86
C GLY A 216 2.03 -15.37 11.60
N GLU A 217 2.21 -15.84 10.37
CA GLU A 217 2.09 -17.26 10.00
C GLU A 217 3.45 -17.91 9.73
N THR A 218 3.43 -19.20 9.52
CA THR A 218 4.60 -20.02 9.21
C THR A 218 4.38 -20.70 7.86
N LEU A 219 5.40 -20.63 6.99
CA LEU A 219 5.48 -21.40 5.76
C LEU A 219 6.53 -22.49 5.93
N THR A 220 6.16 -23.74 5.68
CA THR A 220 7.08 -24.88 5.70
C THR A 220 7.48 -25.25 4.28
N LEU A 221 8.77 -25.35 4.04
CA LEU A 221 9.36 -25.70 2.75
C LEU A 221 10.22 -26.95 2.88
N THR A 222 10.38 -27.70 1.79
CA THR A 222 11.39 -28.76 1.64
C THR A 222 12.36 -28.35 0.55
N VAL A 223 13.65 -28.52 0.76
CA VAL A 223 14.72 -28.29 -0.23
C VAL A 223 14.68 -29.39 -1.27
N ASP A 224 14.44 -29.02 -2.53
CA ASP A 224 14.38 -29.95 -3.67
C ASP A 224 15.71 -30.03 -4.42
N GLU A 225 16.37 -28.89 -4.63
CA GLU A 225 17.56 -28.78 -5.45
C GLU A 225 18.46 -27.64 -4.98
N ILE A 226 19.76 -27.80 -5.17
CA ILE A 226 20.77 -26.80 -4.87
C ILE A 226 21.58 -26.52 -6.13
N LEU A 227 21.67 -25.24 -6.52
CA LEU A 227 22.32 -24.76 -7.74
C LEU A 227 23.45 -23.78 -7.36
N PRO A 228 24.71 -24.19 -7.28
CA PRO A 228 25.80 -23.38 -6.72
C PRO A 228 26.21 -22.14 -7.52
N GLU A 229 25.92 -22.10 -8.82
CA GLU A 229 26.31 -21.02 -9.75
C GLU A 229 25.19 -20.73 -10.76
N ALA A 230 23.95 -20.53 -10.27
CA ALA A 230 22.80 -20.34 -11.11
C ALA A 230 22.52 -18.87 -11.45
N THR A 231 21.94 -18.66 -12.61
CA THR A 231 21.33 -17.39 -13.03
C THR A 231 19.92 -17.66 -13.51
N ASP A 232 19.00 -16.70 -13.27
CA ASP A 232 17.63 -16.75 -13.78
C ASP A 232 16.90 -18.09 -13.51
N THR A 233 17.09 -18.62 -12.30
CA THR A 233 16.51 -19.89 -11.88
C THR A 233 14.98 -19.84 -11.97
N ALA A 234 14.38 -20.86 -12.58
CA ALA A 234 12.92 -20.97 -12.73
C ALA A 234 12.24 -21.10 -11.35
N VAL A 235 11.10 -20.44 -11.20
CA VAL A 235 10.26 -20.50 -10.00
C VAL A 235 8.82 -20.86 -10.43
N PRO A 236 8.54 -22.15 -10.74
CA PRO A 236 7.20 -22.60 -11.05
C PRO A 236 6.22 -22.39 -9.90
N GLU A 237 4.93 -22.51 -10.18
CA GLU A 237 3.90 -22.45 -9.14
C GLU A 237 4.15 -23.47 -8.02
N GLY A 238 4.00 -23.05 -6.77
CA GLY A 238 4.29 -23.86 -5.58
C GLY A 238 5.77 -24.00 -5.23
N LYS A 239 6.67 -23.42 -6.04
CA LYS A 239 8.10 -23.37 -5.73
C LYS A 239 8.54 -22.02 -5.18
N TYR A 240 9.62 -22.08 -4.43
CA TYR A 240 10.32 -20.95 -3.83
C TYR A 240 11.80 -21.08 -4.11
N VAL A 241 12.50 -19.98 -4.32
CA VAL A 241 13.95 -19.98 -4.51
C VAL A 241 14.59 -19.02 -3.51
N LEU A 242 15.39 -19.56 -2.59
CA LEU A 242 16.28 -18.77 -1.75
C LEU A 242 17.59 -18.58 -2.52
N THR A 243 18.07 -17.36 -2.59
CA THR A 243 19.27 -17.06 -3.40
C THR A 243 20.11 -15.96 -2.77
N ALA A 244 21.44 -16.11 -2.84
CA ALA A 244 22.42 -15.06 -2.58
C ALA A 244 23.34 -14.90 -3.78
N ASN A 245 23.68 -13.65 -4.12
CA ASN A 245 24.69 -13.38 -5.13
C ASN A 245 26.06 -13.97 -4.67
N LEU A 246 26.86 -14.53 -5.59
CA LEU A 246 28.19 -15.04 -5.23
C LEU A 246 29.14 -13.96 -4.69
N LEU A 247 28.82 -12.67 -4.90
CA LEU A 247 29.53 -11.52 -4.35
C LEU A 247 28.93 -10.99 -3.03
N SER A 248 27.89 -11.63 -2.50
CA SER A 248 27.17 -11.15 -1.29
C SER A 248 27.95 -11.36 0.03
N GLY A 249 29.13 -11.94 -0.05
CA GLY A 249 29.98 -12.27 1.08
C GLY A 249 29.86 -13.73 1.52
N GLU A 250 30.96 -14.27 2.05
CA GLU A 250 31.04 -15.67 2.48
C GLU A 250 30.05 -16.01 3.59
N GLU A 251 29.66 -15.04 4.42
CA GLU A 251 28.68 -15.22 5.49
C GLU A 251 27.34 -15.70 4.92
N ASN A 252 26.75 -14.96 3.95
CA ASN A 252 25.48 -15.35 3.34
C ASN A 252 25.55 -16.68 2.58
N LEU A 253 26.68 -16.91 1.88
CA LEU A 253 26.89 -18.15 1.14
C LEU A 253 27.04 -19.36 2.06
N ALA A 254 27.73 -19.21 3.21
CA ALA A 254 27.88 -20.28 4.18
C ALA A 254 26.54 -20.72 4.78
N LEU A 255 25.61 -19.78 5.02
CA LEU A 255 24.26 -20.07 5.50
C LEU A 255 23.47 -20.93 4.51
N LEU A 256 23.50 -20.60 3.20
CA LEU A 256 22.86 -21.41 2.16
C LEU A 256 23.55 -22.74 1.91
N ARG A 257 24.89 -22.80 1.98
CA ARG A 257 25.68 -24.04 1.83
C ARG A 257 25.49 -25.02 2.97
N ALA A 258 25.00 -24.57 4.13
CA ALA A 258 24.66 -25.45 5.24
C ALA A 258 23.36 -26.25 5.01
N LEU A 259 22.60 -25.93 3.96
CA LEU A 259 21.38 -26.65 3.56
C LEU A 259 21.72 -27.83 2.67
N ALA A 260 20.90 -28.89 2.77
CA ALA A 260 20.97 -30.08 1.95
C ALA A 260 19.60 -30.40 1.32
N VAL A 261 19.61 -31.09 0.18
CA VAL A 261 18.38 -31.62 -0.44
C VAL A 261 17.66 -32.52 0.55
N GLY A 262 16.36 -32.30 0.72
CA GLY A 262 15.51 -32.98 1.69
C GLY A 262 15.37 -32.25 3.05
N ASP A 263 16.16 -31.19 3.30
CA ASP A 263 15.99 -30.40 4.52
C ASP A 263 14.62 -29.74 4.56
N THR A 264 14.05 -29.66 5.76
CA THR A 264 12.83 -28.89 6.06
C THR A 264 13.22 -27.50 6.53
N LEU A 265 12.63 -26.48 5.91
CA LEU A 265 12.82 -25.08 6.28
C LEU A 265 11.50 -24.52 6.84
N THR A 266 11.61 -23.75 7.90
CA THR A 266 10.51 -22.98 8.47
C THR A 266 10.75 -21.50 8.17
N VAL A 267 9.87 -20.88 7.39
CA VAL A 267 9.90 -19.45 7.07
C VAL A 267 8.85 -18.72 7.89
N THR A 268 9.27 -17.71 8.66
CA THR A 268 8.37 -16.87 9.46
C THR A 268 8.51 -15.42 9.06
N VAL A 269 7.39 -14.70 9.03
CA VAL A 269 7.33 -13.26 8.84
C VAL A 269 6.66 -12.63 10.05
N ARG A 270 7.31 -11.70 10.70
CA ARG A 270 6.80 -11.00 11.88
C ARG A 270 6.88 -9.50 11.67
N ALA A 271 5.83 -8.79 11.99
CA ALA A 271 5.85 -7.33 12.12
C ALA A 271 6.28 -6.94 13.54
N ALA A 272 6.84 -5.73 13.69
CA ALA A 272 7.22 -5.23 15.02
C ALA A 272 5.99 -4.97 15.92
N ASP A 273 4.84 -4.66 15.32
CA ASP A 273 3.56 -4.45 16.01
C ASP A 273 2.56 -5.52 15.56
N GLU A 274 1.93 -6.20 16.52
CA GLU A 274 0.93 -7.26 16.28
C GLU A 274 -0.33 -6.74 15.56
N GLY A 275 -0.59 -5.44 15.53
CA GLY A 275 -1.67 -4.83 14.77
C GLY A 275 -1.62 -5.08 13.26
N TRP A 276 -0.47 -5.55 12.74
CA TRP A 276 -0.30 -5.95 11.34
C TRP A 276 -0.67 -7.43 11.06
N ASN A 277 -0.91 -8.26 12.08
CA ASN A 277 -1.18 -9.69 11.87
C ASN A 277 -2.53 -9.97 11.20
N ASP A 278 -3.52 -9.07 11.38
CA ASP A 278 -4.88 -9.21 10.85
C ASP A 278 -5.07 -8.48 9.50
N VAL A 279 -3.98 -8.17 8.81
CA VAL A 279 -4.02 -7.45 7.52
C VAL A 279 -4.11 -8.45 6.38
N ASP A 280 -5.13 -8.30 5.53
CA ASP A 280 -5.31 -9.12 4.32
C ASP A 280 -4.65 -8.51 3.08
N TYR A 281 -4.61 -7.19 3.01
CA TYR A 281 -4.04 -6.44 1.89
C TYR A 281 -3.07 -5.38 2.39
N MET A 282 -1.94 -5.21 1.72
CA MET A 282 -0.95 -4.19 2.06
C MET A 282 -0.36 -3.56 0.81
N ILE A 283 -0.15 -2.25 0.86
CA ILE A 283 0.57 -1.49 -0.17
C ILE A 283 1.68 -0.67 0.47
N GLY A 284 2.86 -0.70 -0.12
CA GLY A 284 4.02 0.06 0.34
C GLY A 284 3.86 1.57 0.17
N ALA A 285 4.62 2.32 0.95
CA ALA A 285 4.73 3.77 0.88
C ALA A 285 6.17 4.20 1.17
N LEU A 286 6.61 5.28 0.54
CA LEU A 286 8.00 5.72 0.67
C LEU A 286 8.18 6.80 1.74
N TYR A 287 7.22 7.71 1.89
CA TYR A 287 7.30 8.83 2.82
C TYR A 287 6.12 8.85 3.78
N GLN A 288 6.39 9.08 5.06
CA GLN A 288 5.39 9.54 6.01
C GLN A 288 5.19 11.04 5.82
N LEU A 289 3.97 11.44 5.47
CA LEU A 289 3.62 12.84 5.19
C LEU A 289 3.12 13.56 6.42
N VAL A 290 2.24 12.89 7.18
CA VAL A 290 1.59 13.41 8.38
C VAL A 290 1.72 12.39 9.51
N GLU A 291 2.10 12.88 10.68
CA GLU A 291 2.14 12.12 11.93
C GLU A 291 1.49 12.94 13.04
N ASN A 292 0.50 12.36 13.72
CA ASN A 292 -0.24 13.01 14.81
C ASN A 292 -0.84 14.40 14.45
N GLY A 293 -1.25 14.56 13.18
CA GLY A 293 -1.80 15.82 12.66
C GLY A 293 -0.76 16.89 12.32
N GLU A 294 0.54 16.54 12.34
CA GLU A 294 1.63 17.45 11.99
C GLU A 294 2.36 16.99 10.72
N VAL A 295 2.85 17.96 9.93
CA VAL A 295 3.64 17.69 8.73
C VAL A 295 5.01 17.14 9.12
N CYS A 296 5.39 15.99 8.56
CA CYS A 296 6.69 15.38 8.77
C CYS A 296 7.83 16.20 8.14
N LYS A 297 9.04 16.05 8.67
CA LYS A 297 10.25 16.75 8.18
C LYS A 297 10.90 15.97 7.02
N GLY A 298 11.72 16.65 6.22
CA GLY A 298 12.54 16.02 5.19
C GLY A 298 11.78 15.64 3.91
N LEU A 299 10.59 16.19 3.70
CA LEU A 299 9.78 15.94 2.52
C LEU A 299 10.34 16.64 1.28
N GLU A 300 10.21 15.98 0.11
CA GLU A 300 10.67 16.54 -1.17
C GLU A 300 9.92 17.82 -1.57
N ALA A 301 10.69 18.84 -2.02
CA ALA A 301 10.18 20.16 -2.34
C ALA A 301 9.60 20.30 -3.76
N GLY A 302 9.89 19.40 -4.68
CA GLY A 302 9.52 19.53 -6.10
C GLY A 302 8.03 19.30 -6.35
N ALA A 303 7.40 20.17 -7.18
CA ALA A 303 6.04 19.94 -7.67
C ALA A 303 6.02 18.77 -8.65
N ALA A 304 5.17 17.78 -8.38
CA ALA A 304 5.02 16.58 -9.19
C ALA A 304 3.58 16.02 -9.01
N PRO A 305 3.12 15.10 -9.89
CA PRO A 305 1.95 14.30 -9.56
C PRO A 305 2.22 13.48 -8.31
N ARG A 306 1.24 13.37 -7.43
CA ARG A 306 1.39 12.66 -6.16
C ARG A 306 0.17 11.80 -5.86
N THR A 307 0.42 10.67 -5.20
CA THR A 307 -0.60 9.80 -4.63
C THR A 307 -0.33 9.66 -3.13
N ALA A 308 -1.39 9.70 -2.33
CA ALA A 308 -1.29 9.53 -0.88
C ALA A 308 -2.50 8.80 -0.32
N ILE A 309 -2.32 8.14 0.81
CA ILE A 309 -3.40 7.64 1.66
C ILE A 309 -3.24 8.22 3.04
N GLY A 310 -4.33 8.74 3.61
CA GLY A 310 -4.36 9.21 4.98
C GLY A 310 -5.52 8.62 5.77
N GLN A 311 -5.37 8.66 7.09
CA GLN A 311 -6.39 8.23 8.04
C GLN A 311 -6.80 9.39 8.93
N LYS A 312 -8.10 9.55 9.10
CA LYS A 312 -8.70 10.51 10.05
C LYS A 312 -8.78 9.90 11.45
N ALA A 313 -9.03 10.75 12.44
CA ALA A 313 -9.16 10.32 13.83
C ALA A 313 -10.32 9.32 14.09
N ASP A 314 -11.35 9.34 13.24
CA ASP A 314 -12.49 8.40 13.28
C ASP A 314 -12.25 7.07 12.54
N GLY A 315 -11.06 6.90 11.98
CA GLY A 315 -10.68 5.72 11.20
C GLY A 315 -11.03 5.81 9.71
N SER A 316 -11.74 6.85 9.27
CA SER A 316 -12.03 7.07 7.85
C SER A 316 -10.74 7.29 7.06
N LEU A 317 -10.69 6.80 5.82
CA LEU A 317 -9.52 6.93 4.94
C LEU A 317 -9.74 8.01 3.90
N VAL A 318 -8.66 8.68 3.52
CA VAL A 318 -8.61 9.60 2.38
C VAL A 318 -7.62 9.03 1.38
N LEU A 319 -8.14 8.59 0.21
CA LEU A 319 -7.34 8.20 -0.94
C LEU A 319 -7.19 9.42 -1.83
N TYR A 320 -5.97 9.92 -1.98
CA TYR A 320 -5.70 11.22 -2.58
C TYR A 320 -4.80 11.11 -3.81
N THR A 321 -5.13 11.88 -4.85
CA THR A 321 -4.27 12.07 -6.02
C THR A 321 -4.26 13.54 -6.43
N ILE A 322 -3.13 14.03 -6.91
CA ILE A 322 -3.00 15.30 -7.62
C ILE A 322 -2.24 15.06 -8.92
N ASP A 323 -2.82 15.49 -10.03
CA ASP A 323 -2.16 15.46 -11.33
C ASP A 323 -0.97 16.43 -11.35
N GLY A 324 0.00 16.20 -12.23
CA GLY A 324 1.16 17.10 -12.31
C GLY A 324 1.94 17.01 -13.61
N ARG A 325 2.97 17.87 -13.74
CA ARG A 325 3.87 17.94 -14.90
C ARG A 325 3.16 18.27 -16.22
N ARG A 326 1.97 18.88 -16.17
CA ARG A 326 1.16 19.25 -17.34
C ARG A 326 0.78 20.73 -17.27
N LYS A 327 1.63 21.58 -17.87
CA LYS A 327 1.40 23.02 -17.93
C LYS A 327 0.03 23.35 -18.53
N GLY A 328 -0.69 24.29 -17.91
CA GLY A 328 -2.04 24.71 -18.30
C GLY A 328 -3.16 23.73 -17.90
N TYR A 329 -2.81 22.63 -17.19
CA TYR A 329 -3.78 21.68 -16.65
C TYR A 329 -3.51 21.40 -15.16
N SER A 330 -2.33 20.87 -14.83
CA SER A 330 -1.93 20.66 -13.45
C SER A 330 -0.41 20.62 -13.32
N ILE A 331 0.14 21.52 -12.50
CA ILE A 331 1.58 21.55 -12.21
C ILE A 331 1.97 20.51 -11.17
N GLY A 332 1.02 20.07 -10.34
CA GLY A 332 1.25 19.17 -9.22
C GLY A 332 1.56 19.90 -7.90
N ALA A 333 2.00 19.13 -6.91
CA ALA A 333 2.33 19.63 -5.59
C ALA A 333 3.63 19.01 -5.06
N SER A 334 4.28 19.72 -4.11
CA SER A 334 5.35 19.14 -3.30
C SER A 334 4.77 18.18 -2.26
N LEU A 335 5.59 17.29 -1.71
CA LEU A 335 5.14 16.39 -0.63
C LEU A 335 4.69 17.18 0.62
N THR A 336 5.33 18.33 0.92
CA THR A 336 4.89 19.21 2.01
C THR A 336 3.49 19.77 1.76
N GLN A 337 3.18 20.20 0.52
CA GLN A 337 1.86 20.69 0.18
C GLN A 337 0.79 19.58 0.23
N VAL A 338 1.13 18.36 -0.21
CA VAL A 338 0.24 17.20 -0.05
C VAL A 338 0.01 16.89 1.43
N ALA A 339 1.06 16.92 2.27
CA ALA A 339 0.91 16.71 3.71
C ALA A 339 -0.03 17.74 4.34
N GLN A 340 0.14 19.03 4.02
CA GLN A 340 -0.77 20.10 4.48
C GLN A 340 -2.21 19.85 3.99
N ARG A 341 -2.37 19.47 2.71
CA ARG A 341 -3.69 19.14 2.14
C ARG A 341 -4.35 17.96 2.85
N MET A 342 -3.59 16.92 3.19
CA MET A 342 -4.11 15.77 3.94
C MET A 342 -4.61 16.19 5.35
N ILE A 343 -3.91 17.13 6.01
CA ILE A 343 -4.37 17.70 7.29
C ILE A 343 -5.66 18.51 7.09
N GLU A 344 -5.76 19.35 6.04
CA GLU A 344 -6.98 20.08 5.69
C GLU A 344 -8.17 19.14 5.44
N LEU A 345 -7.91 17.96 4.87
CA LEU A 345 -8.91 16.91 4.66
C LEU A 345 -9.24 16.12 5.94
N GLY A 346 -8.59 16.46 7.08
CA GLY A 346 -8.85 15.91 8.41
C GLY A 346 -8.00 14.69 8.78
N CYS A 347 -6.94 14.37 8.01
CA CYS A 347 -6.06 13.25 8.33
C CYS A 347 -5.15 13.57 9.51
N VAL A 348 -4.99 12.61 10.42
CA VAL A 348 -4.03 12.64 11.53
C VAL A 348 -2.77 11.84 11.22
N THR A 349 -2.84 10.93 10.25
CA THR A 349 -1.72 10.18 9.69
C THR A 349 -1.87 10.13 8.17
N ALA A 350 -0.77 10.29 7.40
CA ALA A 350 -0.80 10.13 5.94
C ALA A 350 0.55 9.65 5.42
N LEU A 351 0.49 8.84 4.36
CA LEU A 351 1.64 8.25 3.67
C LEU A 351 1.59 8.60 2.18
N SER A 352 2.77 8.76 1.53
CA SER A 352 2.91 8.90 0.07
C SER A 352 3.19 7.54 -0.56
N LEU A 353 2.36 7.19 -1.54
CA LEU A 353 2.43 5.94 -2.33
C LEU A 353 3.13 6.16 -3.65
#